data_00fa359b91a34e3e146e636063fef5c4
#
_entry.id   00fa359b91a34e3e146e636063fef5c4
#
_cell.length_a   1.000
_cell.length_b   1.000
_cell.length_c   1.000
_cell.angle_alpha   90.00
_cell.angle_beta   90.00
_cell.angle_gamma   90.00
#
_symmetry.space_group_name_H-M   'P 1'
#
loop_
_entity.id
_entity.type
_entity.pdbx_description
1 polymer ?
#
loop_
_entity_poly.entity_id
_entity_poly.type
_entity_poly.pdbx_seq_one_letter_code
_entity_poly.pdbx_strand_id
1 'polypeptide(L)'
;MKTLKIFLSLFLLLSITKAQNLKLKPRKINAISGSEFAKSIADSSLTLENREKIIFNEIKQGNVPDFLRKLKKVSDSLQIDNKTYKINYYVLPDYFAIGSNDDFFYVPMTPILGQKVANYFKCKLPTKKMVDLIYANATIKLKPQPIPPTNKMSTIPVFIAHNDSIKTQLEIFQIRDKNTELIAGNKKDIIIRDIISLRGPSI
;
A
#
# COMPACT_ATOMS: atom_id res chain seq x y z
N MET A 1 -2.56 -60.36 32.34
CA MET A 1 -2.13 -59.65 31.13
C MET A 1 -2.63 -58.19 31.21
N LYS A 2 -1.77 -57.24 31.50
CA LYS A 2 -2.12 -55.79 31.63
C LYS A 2 -1.90 -55.13 30.29
N THR A 3 -3.00 -54.71 29.61
CA THR A 3 -2.95 -53.96 28.34
C THR A 3 -2.53 -52.51 28.62
N LEU A 4 -1.34 -52.17 28.20
CA LEU A 4 -0.80 -50.83 28.25
C LEU A 4 -1.45 -49.96 27.13
N LYS A 5 -2.33 -49.04 27.52
CA LYS A 5 -2.89 -48.06 26.59
C LYS A 5 -1.87 -46.92 26.36
N ILE A 6 -1.25 -46.94 25.21
CA ILE A 6 -0.37 -45.83 24.78
C ILE A 6 -1.27 -44.70 24.28
N PHE A 7 -1.36 -43.62 25.04
CA PHE A 7 -1.96 -42.36 24.62
C PHE A 7 -0.95 -41.60 23.76
N LEU A 8 -1.11 -41.72 22.44
CA LEU A 8 -0.34 -40.91 21.49
C LEU A 8 -0.93 -39.52 21.48
N SER A 9 -0.36 -38.60 22.29
CA SER A 9 -0.70 -37.18 22.26
C SER A 9 -0.12 -36.54 21.00
N LEU A 10 -0.97 -36.37 19.98
CA LEU A 10 -0.65 -35.63 18.76
C LEU A 10 -0.58 -34.16 19.12
N PHE A 11 0.61 -33.66 19.44
CA PHE A 11 0.86 -32.23 19.63
C PHE A 11 0.80 -31.56 18.25
N LEU A 12 -0.38 -31.04 17.89
CA LEU A 12 -0.57 -30.23 16.69
C LEU A 12 0.18 -28.91 16.92
N LEU A 13 1.41 -28.80 16.43
CA LEU A 13 2.16 -27.56 16.38
C LEU A 13 1.45 -26.60 15.39
N LEU A 14 0.43 -25.89 15.87
CA LEU A 14 -0.13 -24.74 15.18
C LEU A 14 0.96 -23.66 15.13
N SER A 15 1.65 -23.59 14.00
CA SER A 15 2.51 -22.46 13.68
C SER A 15 1.65 -21.21 13.56
N ILE A 16 1.48 -20.49 14.67
CA ILE A 16 0.83 -19.19 14.68
C ILE A 16 1.75 -18.24 13.92
N THR A 17 1.54 -18.11 12.62
CA THR A 17 2.15 -17.04 11.84
C THR A 17 1.57 -15.73 12.35
N LYS A 18 2.29 -15.03 13.23
CA LYS A 18 1.91 -13.68 13.66
C LYS A 18 1.85 -12.80 12.42
N ALA A 19 0.63 -12.45 12.01
CA ALA A 19 0.44 -11.41 11.00
C ALA A 19 1.12 -10.14 11.50
N GLN A 20 2.02 -9.59 10.70
CA GLN A 20 2.68 -8.34 11.06
C GLN A 20 1.72 -7.18 10.78
N ASN A 21 1.38 -6.42 11.81
CA ASN A 21 0.47 -5.30 11.71
C ASN A 21 1.22 -3.97 11.64
N LEU A 22 0.69 -3.06 10.84
CA LEU A 22 1.13 -1.68 10.84
C LEU A 22 0.76 -1.03 12.18
N LYS A 23 1.73 -0.40 12.85
CA LYS A 23 1.51 0.25 14.15
C LYS A 23 0.81 1.59 13.97
N LEU A 24 -0.51 1.56 13.86
CA LEU A 24 -1.40 2.69 13.73
C LEU A 24 -2.29 2.85 14.95
N LYS A 25 -2.66 4.10 15.27
CA LYS A 25 -3.75 4.37 16.19
C LYS A 25 -5.06 3.77 15.65
N PRO A 26 -5.98 3.30 16.49
CA PRO A 26 -7.31 2.92 16.03
C PRO A 26 -8.00 4.11 15.34
N ARG A 27 -8.75 3.83 14.28
CA ARG A 27 -9.58 4.85 13.63
C ARG A 27 -10.70 5.26 14.61
N LYS A 28 -10.88 6.56 14.81
CA LYS A 28 -11.95 7.08 15.64
C LYS A 28 -13.31 6.85 14.95
N ILE A 29 -14.36 6.63 15.75
CA ILE A 29 -15.73 6.42 15.23
C ILE A 29 -16.20 7.64 14.42
N ASN A 30 -15.88 8.86 14.87
CA ASN A 30 -16.26 10.12 14.24
C ASN A 30 -15.18 10.67 13.28
N ALA A 31 -14.22 9.86 12.85
CA ALA A 31 -13.27 10.27 11.83
C ALA A 31 -13.99 10.43 10.48
N ILE A 32 -13.61 11.47 9.74
CA ILE A 32 -14.20 11.76 8.42
C ILE A 32 -14.01 10.58 7.46
N SER A 33 -14.92 10.41 6.53
CA SER A 33 -14.84 9.41 5.48
C SER A 33 -13.78 9.76 4.43
N GLY A 34 -13.48 8.83 3.54
CA GLY A 34 -12.51 9.08 2.46
C GLY A 34 -12.99 10.15 1.47
N SER A 35 -14.28 10.12 1.14
CA SER A 35 -14.87 11.11 0.24
C SER A 35 -14.95 12.51 0.87
N GLU A 36 -15.31 12.61 2.15
CA GLU A 36 -15.28 13.88 2.89
C GLU A 36 -13.85 14.43 2.99
N PHE A 37 -12.88 13.56 3.29
CA PHE A 37 -11.48 13.95 3.34
C PHE A 37 -11.01 14.48 1.99
N ALA A 38 -11.29 13.78 0.88
CA ALA A 38 -10.91 14.22 -0.45
C ALA A 38 -11.47 15.61 -0.77
N LYS A 39 -12.75 15.86 -0.43
CA LYS A 39 -13.37 17.17 -0.59
C LYS A 39 -12.70 18.26 0.24
N SER A 40 -12.31 17.94 1.49
CA SER A 40 -11.68 18.90 2.41
C SER A 40 -10.32 19.42 1.94
N ILE A 41 -9.62 18.64 1.09
CA ILE A 41 -8.32 19.02 0.52
C ILE A 41 -8.40 19.44 -0.96
N ALA A 42 -9.62 19.58 -1.50
CA ALA A 42 -9.84 19.93 -2.91
C ALA A 42 -9.71 21.43 -3.19
N ASP A 43 -9.61 22.27 -2.16
CA ASP A 43 -9.42 23.70 -2.31
C ASP A 43 -8.16 24.00 -3.14
N SER A 44 -8.35 24.73 -4.24
CA SER A 44 -7.28 25.11 -5.17
C SER A 44 -6.28 26.10 -4.58
N SER A 45 -6.65 26.80 -3.50
CA SER A 45 -5.75 27.71 -2.76
C SER A 45 -4.76 26.98 -1.86
N LEU A 46 -5.03 25.70 -1.54
CA LEU A 46 -4.10 24.88 -0.76
C LEU A 46 -2.83 24.58 -1.54
N THR A 47 -1.71 25.02 -0.98
CA THR A 47 -0.40 24.62 -1.51
C THR A 47 -0.21 23.12 -1.36
N LEU A 48 0.64 22.52 -2.21
CA LEU A 48 0.99 21.10 -2.12
C LEU A 48 1.50 20.75 -0.72
N GLU A 49 2.36 21.60 -0.14
CA GLU A 49 2.91 21.37 1.20
C GLU A 49 1.82 21.34 2.28
N ASN A 50 0.87 22.26 2.25
CA ASN A 50 -0.23 22.30 3.22
C ASN A 50 -1.15 21.08 3.05
N ARG A 51 -1.44 20.69 1.81
CA ARG A 51 -2.19 19.46 1.52
C ARG A 51 -1.50 18.23 2.11
N GLU A 52 -0.21 18.10 1.92
CA GLU A 52 0.57 16.98 2.46
C GLU A 52 0.66 16.99 3.99
N LYS A 53 0.68 18.17 4.63
CA LYS A 53 0.57 18.29 6.09
C LYS A 53 -0.78 17.77 6.60
N ILE A 54 -1.88 18.08 5.90
CA ILE A 54 -3.23 17.61 6.26
C ILE A 54 -3.29 16.07 6.10
N ILE A 55 -2.85 15.54 4.96
CA ILE A 55 -2.77 14.09 4.72
C ILE A 55 -1.98 13.40 5.84
N PHE A 56 -0.80 13.90 6.16
CA PHE A 56 0.04 13.29 7.20
C PHE A 56 -0.60 13.34 8.59
N ASN A 57 -1.35 14.40 8.91
CA ASN A 57 -2.05 14.50 10.18
C ASN A 57 -3.18 13.48 10.30
N GLU A 58 -3.98 13.26 9.26
CA GLU A 58 -5.01 12.22 9.23
C GLU A 58 -4.41 10.83 9.42
N ILE A 59 -3.29 10.55 8.75
CA ILE A 59 -2.55 9.30 8.94
C ILE A 59 -2.12 9.12 10.40
N LYS A 60 -1.55 10.15 11.03
CA LYS A 60 -1.12 10.10 12.43
C LYS A 60 -2.29 9.91 13.41
N GLN A 61 -3.46 10.41 13.06
CA GLN A 61 -4.68 10.22 13.87
C GLN A 61 -5.26 8.82 13.70
N GLY A 62 -4.78 8.02 12.75
CA GLY A 62 -5.23 6.66 12.49
C GLY A 62 -6.45 6.59 11.59
N ASN A 63 -6.82 7.68 10.88
CA ASN A 63 -7.90 7.65 9.89
C ASN A 63 -7.49 6.90 8.63
N VAL A 64 -7.27 5.60 8.79
CA VAL A 64 -6.76 4.68 7.77
C VAL A 64 -7.62 3.43 7.78
N PRO A 65 -8.04 2.90 6.62
CA PRO A 65 -8.83 1.68 6.53
C PRO A 65 -8.18 0.50 7.23
N ASP A 66 -8.98 -0.39 7.79
CA ASP A 66 -8.46 -1.54 8.55
C ASP A 66 -7.75 -2.56 7.65
N PHE A 67 -8.15 -2.67 6.39
CA PHE A 67 -7.47 -3.56 5.45
C PHE A 67 -5.99 -3.20 5.25
N LEU A 68 -5.59 -1.92 5.41
CA LEU A 68 -4.18 -1.50 5.33
C LEU A 68 -3.36 -1.83 6.57
N ARG A 69 -4.00 -2.24 7.67
CA ARG A 69 -3.33 -2.53 8.94
C ARG A 69 -2.63 -3.88 8.97
N LYS A 70 -3.11 -4.86 8.18
CA LYS A 70 -2.55 -6.21 8.09
C LYS A 70 -1.59 -6.29 6.92
N LEU A 71 -0.29 -6.35 7.21
CA LEU A 71 0.73 -6.44 6.19
C LEU A 71 0.73 -7.82 5.51
N LYS A 72 1.05 -7.84 4.23
CA LYS A 72 1.21 -9.05 3.41
C LYS A 72 2.66 -9.47 3.35
N LYS A 73 2.90 -10.75 3.53
CA LYS A 73 4.24 -11.33 3.38
C LYS A 73 4.53 -11.55 1.89
N VAL A 74 5.67 -11.04 1.44
CA VAL A 74 6.26 -11.34 0.13
C VAL A 74 7.57 -12.09 0.39
N SER A 75 7.78 -13.17 -0.35
CA SER A 75 8.97 -14.02 -0.23
C SER A 75 9.72 -14.04 -1.55
N ASP A 76 11.04 -14.01 -1.46
CA ASP A 76 11.97 -14.15 -2.59
C ASP A 76 13.15 -15.02 -2.19
N SER A 77 13.89 -15.49 -3.18
CA SER A 77 15.14 -16.20 -2.99
C SER A 77 16.25 -15.57 -3.83
N LEU A 78 17.39 -15.38 -3.25
CA LEU A 78 18.59 -14.88 -3.94
C LEU A 78 19.66 -15.96 -3.97
N GLN A 79 20.30 -16.13 -5.12
CA GLN A 79 21.50 -16.94 -5.29
C GLN A 79 22.71 -16.03 -5.15
N ILE A 80 23.58 -16.31 -4.17
CA ILE A 80 24.86 -15.61 -3.96
C ILE A 80 25.89 -16.68 -3.69
N ASP A 81 26.97 -16.73 -4.46
CA ASP A 81 28.09 -17.69 -4.31
C ASP A 81 27.59 -19.14 -4.18
N ASN A 82 26.72 -19.58 -5.06
CA ASN A 82 26.09 -20.92 -5.08
C ASN A 82 25.26 -21.25 -3.84
N LYS A 83 24.93 -20.27 -2.99
CA LYS A 83 24.03 -20.43 -1.84
C LYS A 83 22.70 -19.73 -2.07
N THR A 84 21.62 -20.39 -1.66
CA THR A 84 20.27 -19.82 -1.75
C THR A 84 19.90 -19.15 -0.43
N TYR A 85 19.62 -17.85 -0.48
CA TYR A 85 19.13 -17.05 0.65
C TYR A 85 17.64 -16.77 0.47
N LYS A 86 16.84 -17.17 1.46
CA LYS A 86 15.40 -16.81 1.48
C LYS A 86 15.23 -15.46 2.14
N ILE A 87 14.55 -14.55 1.45
CA ILE A 87 14.20 -13.22 1.94
C ILE A 87 12.69 -13.14 2.13
N ASN A 88 12.29 -12.66 3.31
CA ASN A 88 10.89 -12.38 3.59
C ASN A 88 10.76 -10.93 4.01
N TYR A 89 9.79 -10.22 3.45
CA TYR A 89 9.43 -8.88 3.87
C TYR A 89 7.91 -8.71 3.86
N TYR A 90 7.44 -7.66 4.51
CA TYR A 90 6.03 -7.39 4.67
C TYR A 90 5.68 -6.06 4.02
N VAL A 91 4.59 -6.03 3.28
CA VAL A 91 4.14 -4.87 2.50
C VAL A 91 2.70 -4.53 2.81
N LEU A 92 2.31 -3.30 2.53
CA LEU A 92 0.88 -2.94 2.54
C LEU A 92 0.13 -3.78 1.52
N PRO A 93 -1.10 -4.22 1.84
CA PRO A 93 -1.91 -5.02 0.92
C PRO A 93 -2.41 -4.23 -0.29
N ASP A 94 -2.44 -2.90 -0.20
CA ASP A 94 -2.96 -1.99 -1.21
C ASP A 94 -2.26 -0.62 -1.13
N TYR A 95 -2.58 0.29 -2.03
CA TYR A 95 -2.13 1.67 -1.99
C TYR A 95 -2.64 2.39 -0.75
N PHE A 96 -1.84 3.36 -0.27
CA PHE A 96 -2.18 4.04 0.97
C PHE A 96 -3.42 4.90 0.81
N ALA A 97 -4.37 4.76 1.76
CA ALA A 97 -5.66 5.44 1.73
C ALA A 97 -6.02 6.06 3.08
N ILE A 98 -6.88 7.06 3.05
CA ILE A 98 -7.52 7.68 4.21
C ILE A 98 -9.01 7.37 4.16
N GLY A 99 -9.63 7.14 5.32
CA GLY A 99 -11.06 6.87 5.47
C GLY A 99 -11.37 5.55 6.17
N SER A 100 -12.56 5.00 5.89
CA SER A 100 -13.05 3.71 6.39
C SER A 100 -12.80 2.58 5.37
N ASN A 101 -13.19 1.36 5.71
CA ASN A 101 -13.15 0.25 4.77
C ASN A 101 -14.13 0.42 3.60
N ASP A 102 -15.26 1.10 3.83
CA ASP A 102 -16.32 1.27 2.85
C ASP A 102 -16.17 2.57 2.05
N ASP A 103 -15.67 3.63 2.72
CA ASP A 103 -15.42 4.91 2.06
C ASP A 103 -13.98 5.37 2.37
N PHE A 104 -13.09 5.12 1.43
CA PHE A 104 -11.69 5.52 1.46
C PHE A 104 -11.28 6.25 0.18
N PHE A 105 -10.23 7.03 0.31
CA PHE A 105 -9.61 7.77 -0.78
C PHE A 105 -8.12 7.42 -0.82
N TYR A 106 -7.65 6.87 -1.95
CA TYR A 106 -6.23 6.67 -2.20
C TYR A 106 -5.53 8.02 -2.30
N VAL A 107 -4.66 8.31 -1.35
CA VAL A 107 -4.09 9.65 -1.22
C VAL A 107 -2.90 9.86 -2.15
N PRO A 108 -2.90 10.93 -2.95
CA PRO A 108 -1.73 11.30 -3.72
C PRO A 108 -0.61 11.75 -2.77
N MET A 109 0.58 11.22 -2.97
CA MET A 109 1.76 11.57 -2.16
C MET A 109 2.94 11.87 -3.07
N THR A 110 3.68 12.94 -2.74
CA THR A 110 5.03 13.07 -3.29
C THR A 110 5.97 12.04 -2.67
N PRO A 111 7.12 11.75 -3.28
CA PRO A 111 8.13 10.90 -2.66
C PRO A 111 8.57 11.40 -1.27
N ILE A 112 8.53 12.73 -1.04
CA ILE A 112 8.86 13.35 0.25
C ILE A 112 7.86 12.95 1.32
N LEU A 113 6.56 13.08 1.05
CA LEU A 113 5.52 12.64 1.98
C LEU A 113 5.56 11.11 2.15
N GLY A 114 5.72 10.36 1.07
CA GLY A 114 5.85 8.90 1.12
C GLY A 114 6.98 8.46 2.05
N GLN A 115 8.17 9.06 1.94
CA GLN A 115 9.29 8.79 2.84
C GLN A 115 8.99 9.18 4.30
N LYS A 116 8.31 10.32 4.51
CA LYS A 116 7.91 10.77 5.86
C LYS A 116 6.92 9.79 6.51
N VAL A 117 5.96 9.28 5.75
CA VAL A 117 5.00 8.26 6.20
C VAL A 117 5.73 6.95 6.51
N ALA A 118 6.63 6.49 5.63
CA ALA A 118 7.43 5.29 5.85
C ALA A 118 8.26 5.41 7.14
N ASN A 119 8.95 6.53 7.35
CA ASN A 119 9.73 6.77 8.57
C ASN A 119 8.86 6.76 9.83
N TYR A 120 7.67 7.35 9.78
CA TYR A 120 6.71 7.37 10.90
C TYR A 120 6.32 5.95 11.33
N PHE A 121 6.12 5.04 10.38
CA PHE A 121 5.80 3.64 10.64
C PHE A 121 7.04 2.74 10.83
N LYS A 122 8.24 3.30 10.83
CA LYS A 122 9.51 2.55 10.85
C LYS A 122 9.60 1.55 9.70
N CYS A 123 9.05 1.92 8.56
CA CYS A 123 9.12 1.21 7.30
C CYS A 123 10.10 1.90 6.34
N LYS A 124 10.29 1.29 5.18
CA LYS A 124 11.06 1.86 4.06
C LYS A 124 10.21 1.86 2.80
N LEU A 125 10.48 2.80 1.92
CA LEU A 125 9.95 2.72 0.56
C LEU A 125 10.57 1.51 -0.16
N PRO A 126 9.81 0.81 -1.00
CA PRO A 126 10.32 -0.36 -1.70
C PRO A 126 11.37 0.02 -2.75
N THR A 127 12.34 -0.85 -2.94
CA THR A 127 13.26 -0.77 -4.09
C THR A 127 12.55 -1.23 -5.37
N LYS A 128 13.13 -0.92 -6.53
CA LYS A 128 12.62 -1.40 -7.83
C LYS A 128 12.36 -2.91 -7.83
N LYS A 129 13.34 -3.70 -7.38
CA LYS A 129 13.21 -5.17 -7.31
C LYS A 129 12.05 -5.59 -6.39
N MET A 130 11.87 -4.92 -5.27
CA MET A 130 10.74 -5.19 -4.36
C MET A 130 9.40 -4.87 -5.02
N VAL A 131 9.30 -3.77 -5.78
CA VAL A 131 8.08 -3.41 -6.52
C VAL A 131 7.76 -4.49 -7.57
N ASP A 132 8.77 -4.98 -8.30
CA ASP A 132 8.61 -6.06 -9.27
C ASP A 132 8.07 -7.34 -8.62
N LEU A 133 8.60 -7.69 -7.44
CA LEU A 133 8.18 -8.87 -6.69
C LEU A 133 6.78 -8.70 -6.08
N ILE A 134 6.45 -7.50 -5.57
CA ILE A 134 5.10 -7.18 -5.10
C ILE A 134 4.10 -7.37 -6.25
N TYR A 135 4.39 -6.83 -7.42
CA TYR A 135 3.53 -6.97 -8.59
C TYR A 135 3.40 -8.45 -9.04
N ALA A 136 4.51 -9.19 -9.05
CA ALA A 136 4.50 -10.62 -9.39
C ALA A 136 3.62 -11.45 -8.44
N ASN A 137 3.67 -11.15 -7.14
CA ASN A 137 2.93 -11.84 -6.09
C ASN A 137 1.51 -11.29 -5.88
N ALA A 138 1.14 -10.17 -6.52
CA ALA A 138 -0.18 -9.59 -6.37
C ALA A 138 -1.27 -10.54 -6.88
N THR A 139 -2.29 -10.76 -6.06
CA THR A 139 -3.48 -11.55 -6.39
C THR A 139 -4.41 -10.76 -7.30
N ILE A 140 -4.44 -9.43 -7.14
CA ILE A 140 -5.20 -8.51 -7.98
C ILE A 140 -4.23 -7.55 -8.66
N LYS A 141 -4.28 -7.57 -9.99
CA LYS A 141 -3.48 -6.69 -10.85
C LYS A 141 -4.39 -5.69 -11.55
N LEU A 142 -4.33 -4.45 -11.10
CA LEU A 142 -5.10 -3.35 -11.69
C LEU A 142 -4.53 -2.98 -13.06
N LYS A 143 -5.42 -2.66 -14.00
CA LYS A 143 -5.04 -2.11 -15.30
C LYS A 143 -4.64 -0.63 -15.17
N PRO A 144 -3.73 -0.13 -16.00
CA PRO A 144 -3.37 1.28 -16.01
C PRO A 144 -4.59 2.17 -16.24
N GLN A 145 -4.67 3.25 -15.48
CA GLN A 145 -5.65 4.32 -15.66
C GLN A 145 -4.87 5.64 -15.81
N PRO A 146 -4.33 5.93 -16.99
CA PRO A 146 -3.52 7.11 -17.18
C PRO A 146 -4.36 8.38 -17.03
N ILE A 147 -3.86 9.31 -16.23
CA ILE A 147 -4.44 10.66 -16.16
C ILE A 147 -3.91 11.44 -17.38
N PRO A 148 -4.79 12.01 -18.21
CA PRO A 148 -4.36 12.83 -19.35
C PRO A 148 -3.45 13.99 -18.91
N PRO A 149 -2.36 14.29 -19.65
CA PRO A 149 -1.45 15.36 -19.32
C PRO A 149 -2.10 16.73 -19.53
N THR A 150 -2.59 17.32 -18.46
CA THR A 150 -3.19 18.65 -18.43
C THR A 150 -2.67 19.45 -17.25
N ASN A 151 -2.85 20.76 -17.26
CA ASN A 151 -2.52 21.61 -16.11
C ASN A 151 -3.28 21.24 -14.82
N LYS A 152 -4.36 20.47 -14.95
CA LYS A 152 -5.21 20.02 -13.83
C LYS A 152 -4.84 18.62 -13.32
N MET A 153 -3.91 17.91 -13.98
CA MET A 153 -3.59 16.50 -13.66
C MET A 153 -3.16 16.24 -12.22
N SER A 154 -2.69 17.26 -11.50
CA SER A 154 -2.28 17.17 -10.10
C SER A 154 -3.31 17.73 -9.11
N THR A 155 -4.53 18.02 -9.58
CA THR A 155 -5.61 18.54 -8.73
C THR A 155 -6.40 17.42 -8.07
N ILE A 156 -6.98 17.70 -6.91
CA ILE A 156 -7.76 16.70 -6.17
C ILE A 156 -9.00 16.21 -6.93
N PRO A 157 -9.77 17.04 -7.67
CA PRO A 157 -10.88 16.51 -8.48
C PRO A 157 -10.44 15.45 -9.50
N VAL A 158 -9.27 15.61 -10.12
CA VAL A 158 -8.73 14.60 -11.03
C VAL A 158 -8.32 13.32 -10.28
N PHE A 159 -7.73 13.45 -9.10
CA PHE A 159 -7.42 12.28 -8.27
C PHE A 159 -8.68 11.58 -7.76
N ILE A 160 -9.78 12.30 -7.47
CA ILE A 160 -11.07 11.69 -7.12
C ILE A 160 -11.59 10.85 -8.29
N ALA A 161 -11.65 11.42 -9.50
CA ALA A 161 -12.09 10.69 -10.69
C ALA A 161 -11.21 9.46 -10.98
N HIS A 162 -9.90 9.58 -10.80
CA HIS A 162 -8.98 8.44 -10.91
C HIS A 162 -9.25 7.38 -9.84
N ASN A 163 -9.50 7.78 -8.60
CA ASN A 163 -9.84 6.87 -7.50
C ASN A 163 -11.14 6.11 -7.79
N ASP A 164 -12.15 6.77 -8.36
CA ASP A 164 -13.41 6.13 -8.75
C ASP A 164 -13.18 5.08 -9.85
N SER A 165 -12.34 5.38 -10.84
CA SER A 165 -11.94 4.42 -11.87
C SER A 165 -11.24 3.18 -11.27
N ILE A 166 -10.41 3.35 -10.24
CA ILE A 166 -9.76 2.23 -9.55
C ILE A 166 -10.79 1.42 -8.75
N LYS A 167 -11.71 2.09 -8.04
CA LYS A 167 -12.78 1.41 -7.30
C LYS A 167 -13.65 0.56 -8.22
N THR A 168 -14.04 1.10 -9.38
CA THR A 168 -14.80 0.36 -10.41
C THR A 168 -14.04 -0.90 -10.87
N GLN A 169 -12.71 -0.84 -11.04
CA GLN A 169 -11.94 -2.05 -11.34
C GLN A 169 -11.98 -3.06 -10.20
N LEU A 170 -11.89 -2.60 -8.95
CA LEU A 170 -11.91 -3.49 -7.78
C LEU A 170 -13.27 -4.20 -7.62
N GLU A 171 -14.37 -3.54 -7.97
CA GLU A 171 -15.72 -4.13 -7.96
C GLU A 171 -15.82 -5.35 -8.90
N ILE A 172 -15.17 -5.30 -10.07
CA ILE A 172 -15.14 -6.42 -11.04
C ILE A 172 -14.57 -7.69 -10.40
N PHE A 173 -13.60 -7.56 -9.50
CA PHE A 173 -12.97 -8.70 -8.82
C PHE A 173 -13.84 -9.30 -7.72
N GLN A 174 -14.99 -8.72 -7.38
CA GLN A 174 -15.91 -9.20 -6.34
C GLN A 174 -15.20 -9.57 -5.03
N ILE A 175 -14.29 -8.71 -4.59
CA ILE A 175 -13.44 -8.95 -3.44
C ILE A 175 -14.31 -9.08 -2.19
N ARG A 176 -14.43 -10.30 -1.66
CA ARG A 176 -15.21 -10.59 -0.44
C ARG A 176 -14.53 -10.03 0.82
N ASP A 177 -13.21 -10.10 0.89
CA ASP A 177 -12.42 -9.58 2.00
C ASP A 177 -11.11 -8.98 1.50
N LYS A 178 -11.00 -7.66 1.51
CA LYS A 178 -9.75 -6.94 1.15
C LYS A 178 -8.57 -7.30 2.05
N ASN A 179 -8.83 -7.84 3.24
CA ASN A 179 -7.77 -8.28 4.14
C ASN A 179 -7.01 -9.50 3.61
N THR A 180 -7.55 -10.25 2.65
CA THR A 180 -6.90 -11.44 2.10
C THR A 180 -6.08 -11.16 0.85
N GLU A 181 -6.34 -10.05 0.16
CA GLU A 181 -5.74 -9.76 -1.15
C GLU A 181 -4.44 -8.93 -1.04
N LEU A 182 -3.58 -9.09 -2.04
CA LEU A 182 -2.48 -8.18 -2.34
C LEU A 182 -2.79 -7.51 -3.68
N ILE A 183 -3.03 -6.22 -3.64
CA ILE A 183 -3.42 -5.42 -4.79
C ILE A 183 -2.21 -4.64 -5.30
N ALA A 184 -1.94 -4.71 -6.59
CA ALA A 184 -0.91 -3.91 -7.24
C ALA A 184 -1.40 -3.40 -8.60
N GLY A 185 -1.08 -2.17 -8.92
CA GLY A 185 -1.29 -1.59 -10.25
C GLY A 185 -0.04 -1.66 -11.09
N ASN A 186 -0.09 -1.02 -12.25
CA ASN A 186 1.10 -0.82 -13.06
C ASN A 186 2.13 -0.02 -12.29
N LYS A 187 3.36 -0.53 -12.28
CA LYS A 187 4.49 0.16 -11.68
C LYS A 187 5.01 1.24 -12.62
N LYS A 188 5.38 2.36 -12.03
CA LYS A 188 6.17 3.39 -12.68
C LYS A 188 7.52 3.48 -11.97
N ASP A 189 8.58 3.08 -12.65
CA ASP A 189 9.93 3.21 -12.11
C ASP A 189 10.43 4.63 -12.36
N ILE A 190 10.83 5.33 -11.30
CA ILE A 190 11.59 6.58 -11.41
C ILE A 190 13.04 6.23 -11.09
N ILE A 191 13.89 6.26 -12.10
CA ILE A 191 15.32 6.04 -11.94
C ILE A 191 16.00 7.39 -11.96
N ILE A 192 16.55 7.80 -10.81
CA ILE A 192 17.40 8.98 -10.69
C ILE A 192 18.85 8.50 -10.72
N ARG A 193 19.58 8.85 -11.78
CA ARG A 193 21.01 8.57 -11.93
C ARG A 193 21.73 9.82 -12.41
N ASP A 194 22.90 10.06 -11.89
CA ASP A 194 23.75 11.21 -12.27
C ASP A 194 24.01 11.26 -13.77
N ILE A 195 24.07 10.10 -14.44
CA ILE A 195 24.31 9.98 -15.87
C ILE A 195 23.13 10.44 -16.74
N ILE A 196 21.92 10.62 -16.18
CA ILE A 196 20.75 11.13 -16.93
C ILE A 196 20.94 12.60 -17.28
N SER A 197 21.64 13.37 -16.45
CA SER A 197 21.94 14.77 -16.68
C SER A 197 22.87 14.99 -17.89
N LEU A 198 23.62 13.96 -18.30
CA LEU A 198 24.55 14.00 -19.45
C LEU A 198 23.89 13.63 -20.78
N ARG A 199 22.69 13.08 -20.75
CA ARG A 199 21.88 12.84 -21.95
C ARG A 199 20.92 14.01 -22.07
N GLY A 200 21.20 14.92 -22.98
CA GLY A 200 20.27 15.99 -23.35
C GLY A 200 18.87 15.40 -23.66
N PRO A 201 17.82 16.26 -23.71
CA PRO A 201 16.48 15.78 -24.01
C PRO A 201 16.52 14.99 -25.30
N SER A 202 16.16 13.73 -25.24
CA SER A 202 15.92 12.93 -26.43
C SER A 202 14.71 13.53 -27.14
N ILE A 203 14.98 14.11 -28.31
CA ILE A 203 14.00 14.60 -29.26
C ILE A 203 13.05 13.47 -29.66
#